data_900007ec729627cd8422fabe83ebea7a
#
_entry.id   900007ec729627cd8422fabe83ebea7a
#
_cell.length_a   1.000
_cell.length_b   1.000
_cell.length_c   1.000
_cell.angle_alpha   90.00
_cell.angle_beta   90.00
_cell.angle_gamma   90.00
#
_symmetry.space_group_name_H-M   'P 1'
#
loop_
_entity.id
_entity.type
_entity.pdbx_description
1 polymer ?
#
loop_
_entity_poly.entity_id
_entity_poly.type
_entity_poly.pdbx_seq_one_letter_code
_entity_poly.pdbx_strand_id
1 'polypeptide(L)'
;MAKIFTRKEVDELIEVAVAKATAPLLERIAELEAELAKAKKDSSTSSKPPSSDIVKPNKKVAKGKGRRGKRKQGGQPGHSKHERPEFPPEMLDDAWEYHLSACPECGDTLLPSEEAPKTIQQIEIIQKPIRIDEHRGLAYWCKSCQKVHYAPLPPEVQKGGLFGPQLTAVVAYMKGMCHASFSTIRKFLRDVLGVTVSRGYLRKLIAKVTDSLDHAYHELLSLLPDEDVVNVDETGHKEKGRRLWTWCFRAELYTLFRIDRSRGSQVIVDTLGEEFDGVLGCDYFSAYRKYMDTFDVRVQFCIAHLIRDVKFLMTLPDRRTQNYGKRLRDAIRVMFEVIHRRDELTPT
;
A
#
# COMPACT_ATOMS: atom_id res chain seq x y z
N MET A 1 -71.11 23.03 -36.12
CA MET A 1 -71.39 21.69 -35.61
C MET A 1 -70.28 21.34 -34.53
N ALA A 2 -70.65 21.09 -33.30
CA ALA A 2 -69.71 20.67 -32.29
C ALA A 2 -69.25 19.23 -32.60
N LYS A 3 -67.96 18.99 -32.60
CA LYS A 3 -67.38 17.69 -32.86
C LYS A 3 -67.67 16.82 -31.63
N ILE A 4 -68.48 15.78 -31.76
CA ILE A 4 -68.76 14.81 -30.69
C ILE A 4 -67.68 13.77 -30.77
N PHE A 5 -66.89 13.65 -29.68
CA PHE A 5 -65.84 12.65 -29.57
C PHE A 5 -66.42 11.38 -28.97
N THR A 6 -65.94 10.23 -29.43
CA THR A 6 -66.21 8.94 -28.80
C THR A 6 -65.35 8.82 -27.50
N ARG A 7 -65.79 8.00 -26.56
CA ARG A 7 -65.05 7.76 -25.29
C ARG A 7 -63.59 7.34 -25.55
N LYS A 8 -63.34 6.51 -26.58
CA LYS A 8 -62.02 6.05 -26.97
C LYS A 8 -61.13 7.22 -27.46
N GLU A 9 -61.67 8.13 -28.28
CA GLU A 9 -60.95 9.32 -28.73
C GLU A 9 -60.65 10.29 -27.62
N VAL A 10 -61.50 10.39 -26.60
CA VAL A 10 -61.26 11.20 -25.39
C VAL A 10 -60.13 10.58 -24.55
N ASP A 11 -60.18 9.26 -24.34
CA ASP A 11 -59.14 8.54 -23.58
C ASP A 11 -57.76 8.67 -24.29
N GLU A 12 -57.69 8.52 -25.60
CA GLU A 12 -56.45 8.73 -26.40
C GLU A 12 -55.93 10.18 -26.30
N LEU A 13 -56.81 11.18 -26.34
CA LEU A 13 -56.41 12.58 -26.16
C LEU A 13 -55.89 12.87 -24.75
N ILE A 14 -56.50 12.27 -23.73
CA ILE A 14 -56.03 12.38 -22.35
C ILE A 14 -54.66 11.72 -22.18
N GLU A 15 -54.46 10.52 -22.72
CA GLU A 15 -53.14 9.85 -22.66
C GLU A 15 -52.06 10.70 -23.33
N VAL A 16 -52.31 11.24 -24.52
CA VAL A 16 -51.36 12.12 -25.22
C VAL A 16 -51.07 13.39 -24.42
N ALA A 17 -52.14 14.02 -23.87
CA ALA A 17 -51.97 15.25 -23.06
C ALA A 17 -51.18 14.98 -21.76
N VAL A 18 -51.47 13.89 -21.08
CA VAL A 18 -50.74 13.46 -19.87
C VAL A 18 -49.30 13.13 -20.21
N ALA A 19 -49.05 12.34 -21.27
CA ALA A 19 -47.66 12.01 -21.69
C ALA A 19 -46.89 13.30 -22.03
N LYS A 20 -47.48 14.24 -22.73
CA LYS A 20 -46.87 15.53 -23.08
C LYS A 20 -46.56 16.39 -21.83
N ALA A 21 -47.46 16.41 -20.86
CA ALA A 21 -47.29 17.18 -19.63
C ALA A 21 -46.26 16.55 -18.68
N THR A 22 -46.18 15.21 -18.66
CA THR A 22 -45.26 14.49 -17.75
C THR A 22 -43.87 14.30 -18.35
N ALA A 23 -43.67 14.33 -19.66
CA ALA A 23 -42.38 14.13 -20.31
C ALA A 23 -41.26 15.03 -19.75
N PRO A 24 -41.44 16.37 -19.61
CA PRO A 24 -40.37 17.23 -19.05
C PRO A 24 -40.06 16.94 -17.56
N LEU A 25 -41.06 16.49 -16.80
CA LEU A 25 -40.88 16.12 -15.41
C LEU A 25 -40.08 14.81 -15.27
N LEU A 26 -40.38 13.83 -16.12
CA LEU A 26 -39.64 12.56 -16.17
C LEU A 26 -38.20 12.77 -16.59
N GLU A 27 -37.96 13.65 -17.57
CA GLU A 27 -36.59 14.02 -17.98
C GLU A 27 -35.83 14.69 -16.83
N ARG A 28 -36.48 15.65 -16.12
CA ARG A 28 -35.86 16.31 -14.97
C ARG A 28 -35.58 15.36 -13.81
N ILE A 29 -36.47 14.40 -13.55
CA ILE A 29 -36.25 13.34 -12.55
C ILE A 29 -35.03 12.50 -12.95
N ALA A 30 -34.91 12.08 -14.21
CA ALA A 30 -33.76 11.29 -14.66
C ALA A 30 -32.44 12.06 -14.56
N GLU A 31 -32.44 13.37 -14.87
CA GLU A 31 -31.26 14.23 -14.66
C GLU A 31 -30.87 14.30 -13.18
N LEU A 32 -31.83 14.59 -12.29
CA LEU A 32 -31.56 14.68 -10.85
C LEU A 32 -31.10 13.34 -10.24
N GLU A 33 -31.64 12.23 -10.69
CA GLU A 33 -31.18 10.90 -10.29
C GLU A 33 -29.76 10.63 -10.75
N ALA A 34 -29.40 11.05 -11.98
CA ALA A 34 -28.02 10.94 -12.47
C ALA A 34 -27.05 11.85 -11.71
N GLU A 35 -27.45 13.08 -11.39
CA GLU A 35 -26.67 14.00 -10.55
C GLU A 35 -26.47 13.44 -9.14
N LEU A 36 -27.51 12.88 -8.53
CA LEU A 36 -27.45 12.25 -7.22
C LEU A 36 -26.54 11.03 -7.23
N ALA A 37 -26.57 10.21 -8.29
CA ALA A 37 -25.66 9.08 -8.44
C ALA A 37 -24.19 9.53 -8.55
N LYS A 38 -23.93 10.62 -9.30
CA LYS A 38 -22.60 11.24 -9.39
C LYS A 38 -22.13 11.78 -8.03
N ALA A 39 -23.01 12.45 -7.29
CA ALA A 39 -22.71 12.99 -5.96
C ALA A 39 -22.41 11.88 -4.90
N LYS A 40 -23.04 10.71 -5.05
CA LYS A 40 -22.84 9.53 -4.19
C LYS A 40 -21.64 8.67 -4.61
N LYS A 41 -20.88 9.05 -5.64
CA LYS A 41 -19.70 8.34 -6.13
C LYS A 41 -18.61 8.33 -5.05
N ASP A 42 -18.19 7.13 -4.61
CA ASP A 42 -17.19 6.89 -3.57
C ASP A 42 -15.96 6.15 -4.10
N SER A 43 -15.00 5.82 -3.24
CA SER A 43 -13.77 5.11 -3.62
C SER A 43 -14.01 3.67 -4.11
N SER A 44 -15.18 3.08 -3.88
CA SER A 44 -15.55 1.75 -4.40
C SER A 44 -16.06 1.79 -5.84
N THR A 45 -16.48 2.96 -6.29
CA THR A 45 -17.12 3.21 -7.59
C THR A 45 -16.40 4.30 -8.40
N SER A 46 -15.22 4.73 -7.97
CA SER A 46 -14.39 5.75 -8.65
C SER A 46 -12.93 5.61 -8.30
N SER A 47 -12.07 6.35 -9.03
CA SER A 47 -10.64 6.52 -8.73
C SER A 47 -10.36 7.45 -7.55
N LYS A 48 -11.38 7.93 -6.83
CA LYS A 48 -11.17 8.76 -5.63
C LYS A 48 -10.47 7.94 -4.55
N PRO A 49 -9.44 8.50 -3.87
CA PRO A 49 -8.82 7.82 -2.75
C PRO A 49 -9.81 7.64 -1.59
N PRO A 50 -9.73 6.55 -0.80
CA PRO A 50 -10.63 6.30 0.34
C PRO A 50 -10.67 7.43 1.38
N SER A 51 -9.60 8.25 1.44
CA SER A 51 -9.50 9.43 2.31
C SER A 51 -10.42 10.59 1.87
N SER A 52 -10.94 10.57 0.65
CA SER A 52 -11.87 11.58 0.13
C SER A 52 -13.35 11.20 0.27
N ASP A 53 -13.65 10.01 0.78
CA ASP A 53 -15.02 9.59 1.04
C ASP A 53 -15.55 10.37 2.26
N ILE A 54 -16.63 11.10 2.06
CA ILE A 54 -17.32 11.84 3.14
C ILE A 54 -18.01 10.85 4.08
N VAL A 55 -18.54 9.76 3.53
CA VAL A 55 -19.15 8.65 4.27
C VAL A 55 -18.41 7.38 3.86
N LYS A 56 -17.84 6.66 4.84
CA LYS A 56 -17.23 5.36 4.55
C LYS A 56 -18.28 4.46 3.90
N PRO A 57 -18.00 3.91 2.69
CA PRO A 57 -18.94 3.03 2.04
C PRO A 57 -19.28 1.90 3.00
N ASN A 58 -20.56 1.71 3.28
CA ASN A 58 -21.01 0.56 4.06
C ASN A 58 -20.49 -0.69 3.36
N LYS A 59 -19.61 -1.45 4.01
CA LYS A 59 -19.27 -2.79 3.56
C LYS A 59 -20.58 -3.53 3.46
N LYS A 60 -21.16 -3.62 2.26
CA LYS A 60 -22.33 -4.46 2.02
C LYS A 60 -21.91 -5.84 2.48
N VAL A 61 -22.42 -6.25 3.65
CA VAL A 61 -22.31 -7.64 4.08
C VAL A 61 -22.89 -8.41 2.91
N ALA A 62 -22.05 -9.14 2.20
CA ALA A 62 -22.48 -9.95 1.07
C ALA A 62 -23.60 -10.83 1.61
N LYS A 63 -24.84 -10.54 1.21
CA LYS A 63 -26.00 -11.40 1.50
C LYS A 63 -25.62 -12.76 0.94
N GLY A 64 -25.34 -13.70 1.82
CA GLY A 64 -24.74 -14.97 1.51
C GLY A 64 -25.48 -15.67 0.36
N LYS A 65 -24.78 -15.97 -0.71
CA LYS A 65 -25.08 -17.14 -1.50
C LYS A 65 -25.10 -18.29 -0.51
N GLY A 66 -26.21 -19.02 -0.49
CA GLY A 66 -26.62 -20.02 0.45
C GLY A 66 -25.49 -20.72 1.23
N ARG A 67 -25.74 -20.96 2.51
CA ARG A 67 -24.90 -21.63 3.49
C ARG A 67 -24.00 -22.74 2.90
N ARG A 68 -22.94 -22.41 2.21
CA ARG A 68 -21.74 -23.23 2.23
C ARG A 68 -21.24 -23.09 3.67
N GLY A 69 -21.25 -24.17 4.43
CA GLY A 69 -20.88 -24.19 5.82
C GLY A 69 -19.64 -23.34 6.05
N LYS A 70 -19.68 -22.42 7.03
CA LYS A 70 -18.51 -21.61 7.39
C LYS A 70 -17.37 -22.58 7.60
N ARG A 71 -16.35 -22.54 6.73
CA ARG A 71 -15.11 -23.29 6.95
C ARG A 71 -14.63 -22.95 8.34
N LYS A 72 -14.29 -23.96 9.14
CA LYS A 72 -13.74 -23.75 10.48
C LYS A 72 -12.51 -22.86 10.37
N GLN A 73 -12.30 -21.97 11.32
CA GLN A 73 -11.05 -21.20 11.43
C GLN A 73 -9.90 -22.17 11.69
N GLY A 74 -8.80 -22.04 10.91
CA GLY A 74 -7.63 -22.93 10.99
C GLY A 74 -7.33 -23.61 9.66
N GLY A 75 -6.25 -24.39 9.63
CA GLY A 75 -5.86 -25.19 8.47
C GLY A 75 -6.98 -26.12 8.05
N GLN A 76 -7.29 -26.15 6.76
CA GLN A 76 -8.29 -27.07 6.19
C GLN A 76 -7.64 -28.45 5.96
N PRO A 77 -8.41 -29.54 5.97
CA PRO A 77 -7.88 -30.87 5.58
C PRO A 77 -7.18 -30.80 4.22
N GLY A 78 -5.94 -31.30 4.16
CA GLY A 78 -5.10 -31.24 2.96
C GLY A 78 -4.26 -29.98 2.79
N HIS A 79 -4.35 -29.00 3.71
CA HIS A 79 -3.41 -27.85 3.72
C HIS A 79 -2.09 -28.31 4.35
N SER A 80 -1.00 -28.22 3.59
CA SER A 80 0.33 -28.48 4.10
C SER A 80 0.63 -27.54 5.27
N LYS A 81 1.16 -28.09 6.37
CA LYS A 81 1.58 -27.29 7.53
C LYS A 81 2.82 -26.48 7.13
N HIS A 82 2.73 -25.16 7.19
CA HIS A 82 3.91 -24.31 7.07
C HIS A 82 4.57 -24.25 8.44
N GLU A 83 5.65 -24.99 8.58
CA GLU A 83 6.52 -24.91 9.75
C GLU A 83 7.67 -23.95 9.46
N ARG A 84 8.05 -23.18 10.46
CA ARG A 84 9.26 -22.36 10.40
C ARG A 84 10.46 -23.33 10.35
N PRO A 85 11.44 -23.13 9.46
CA PRO A 85 12.69 -23.91 9.52
C PRO A 85 13.36 -23.71 10.86
N GLU A 86 13.97 -24.76 11.37
CA GLU A 86 14.75 -24.71 12.59
C GLU A 86 15.97 -23.81 12.42
N PHE A 87 16.40 -23.18 13.50
CA PHE A 87 17.67 -22.48 13.51
C PHE A 87 18.81 -23.50 13.46
N PRO A 88 19.82 -23.27 12.62
CA PRO A 88 20.97 -24.16 12.57
C PRO A 88 21.80 -24.06 13.86
N PRO A 89 22.58 -25.11 14.19
CA PRO A 89 23.29 -25.19 15.46
C PRO A 89 24.17 -23.96 15.79
N GLU A 90 24.78 -23.34 14.80
CA GLU A 90 25.61 -22.15 14.95
C GLU A 90 24.85 -20.88 15.36
N MET A 91 23.53 -20.91 15.31
CA MET A 91 22.68 -19.81 15.77
C MET A 91 22.06 -20.04 17.14
N LEU A 92 22.37 -21.17 17.77
CA LEU A 92 21.89 -21.48 19.13
C LEU A 92 22.84 -20.91 20.15
N ASP A 93 22.35 -20.11 21.09
CA ASP A 93 23.15 -19.60 22.21
C ASP A 93 23.39 -20.71 23.25
N ASP A 94 22.33 -21.48 23.56
CA ASP A 94 22.39 -22.60 24.51
C ASP A 94 21.50 -23.76 24.02
N ALA A 95 21.87 -24.99 24.41
CA ALA A 95 21.11 -26.19 24.16
C ALA A 95 21.02 -27.04 25.44
N TRP A 96 19.80 -27.42 25.80
CA TRP A 96 19.56 -28.25 26.99
C TRP A 96 18.92 -29.57 26.59
N GLU A 97 19.43 -30.66 27.16
CA GLU A 97 18.86 -31.99 27.03
C GLU A 97 18.16 -32.40 28.32
N TYR A 98 16.95 -32.92 28.20
CA TYR A 98 16.13 -33.38 29.32
C TYR A 98 15.96 -34.89 29.23
N HIS A 99 16.28 -35.59 30.35
CA HIS A 99 16.23 -37.03 30.42
C HIS A 99 15.16 -37.50 31.42
N LEU A 100 14.58 -38.65 31.14
CA LEU A 100 13.73 -39.37 32.09
C LEU A 100 14.56 -40.39 32.82
N SER A 101 14.47 -40.41 34.16
CA SER A 101 15.13 -41.37 35.01
C SER A 101 14.40 -42.72 35.12
N ALA A 102 13.05 -42.67 34.94
CA ALA A 102 12.16 -43.83 34.98
C ALA A 102 10.89 -43.55 34.20
N CYS A 103 10.14 -44.60 33.89
CA CYS A 103 8.84 -44.46 33.19
C CYS A 103 7.86 -43.62 34.05
N PRO A 104 7.27 -42.54 33.50
CA PRO A 104 6.36 -41.66 34.25
C PRO A 104 5.01 -42.33 34.57
N GLU A 105 4.68 -43.46 33.93
CA GLU A 105 3.40 -44.16 34.13
C GLU A 105 3.55 -45.35 35.12
N CYS A 106 4.62 -46.15 35.01
CA CYS A 106 4.80 -47.35 35.80
C CYS A 106 6.07 -47.38 36.70
N GLY A 107 7.00 -46.40 36.56
CA GLY A 107 8.22 -46.31 37.32
C GLY A 107 9.36 -47.25 36.90
N ASP A 108 9.18 -48.03 35.83
CA ASP A 108 10.16 -49.01 35.39
C ASP A 108 11.32 -48.35 34.62
N THR A 109 12.41 -49.12 34.41
CA THR A 109 13.62 -48.67 33.70
C THR A 109 13.30 -48.38 32.22
N LEU A 110 13.77 -47.25 31.72
CA LEU A 110 13.62 -46.84 30.33
C LEU A 110 14.80 -47.24 29.47
N LEU A 111 14.53 -47.63 28.23
CA LEU A 111 15.53 -47.87 27.22
C LEU A 111 15.53 -46.71 26.20
N PRO A 112 16.70 -46.38 25.61
CA PRO A 112 16.74 -45.37 24.54
C PRO A 112 15.83 -45.76 23.37
N SER A 113 15.10 -44.78 22.81
CA SER A 113 14.28 -44.95 21.64
C SER A 113 15.03 -44.46 20.40
N GLU A 114 14.74 -45.06 19.25
CA GLU A 114 15.23 -44.61 17.93
C GLU A 114 14.41 -43.41 17.36
N GLU A 115 13.33 -43.02 18.04
CA GLU A 115 12.54 -41.87 17.62
C GLU A 115 13.30 -40.56 17.83
N ALA A 116 13.08 -39.60 16.88
CA ALA A 116 13.67 -38.29 16.98
C ALA A 116 13.19 -37.54 18.25
N PRO A 117 14.07 -36.81 18.94
CA PRO A 117 13.70 -36.05 20.12
C PRO A 117 12.67 -34.98 19.78
N LYS A 118 11.78 -34.67 20.70
CA LYS A 118 10.87 -33.55 20.61
C LYS A 118 11.63 -32.26 20.87
N THR A 119 11.96 -31.52 19.81
CA THR A 119 12.71 -30.28 19.88
C THR A 119 11.80 -29.06 19.92
N ILE A 120 12.08 -28.10 20.77
CA ILE A 120 11.47 -26.76 20.80
C ILE A 120 12.57 -25.73 20.84
N GLN A 121 12.66 -24.87 19.83
CA GLN A 121 13.57 -23.71 19.82
C GLN A 121 12.80 -22.48 20.26
N GLN A 122 13.17 -21.89 21.41
CA GLN A 122 12.55 -20.69 21.98
C GLN A 122 13.41 -19.47 21.70
N ILE A 123 12.80 -18.38 21.30
CA ILE A 123 13.48 -17.10 21.03
C ILE A 123 13.05 -16.12 22.11
N GLU A 124 14.03 -15.52 22.79
CA GLU A 124 13.77 -14.53 23.84
C GLU A 124 14.60 -13.25 23.63
N ILE A 125 14.09 -12.11 24.08
CA ILE A 125 14.86 -10.87 24.13
C ILE A 125 15.74 -10.89 25.39
N ILE A 126 17.06 -10.73 25.20
CA ILE A 126 17.99 -10.64 26.35
C ILE A 126 17.74 -9.37 27.17
N GLN A 127 17.99 -9.41 28.45
CA GLN A 127 17.75 -8.31 29.40
C GLN A 127 18.39 -6.97 28.99
N LYS A 128 19.54 -6.99 28.31
CA LYS A 128 20.22 -5.80 27.80
C LYS A 128 20.51 -5.97 26.31
N PRO A 129 19.51 -5.75 25.43
CA PRO A 129 19.65 -6.01 24.00
C PRO A 129 20.48 -4.96 23.24
N ILE A 130 21.18 -4.07 23.97
CA ILE A 130 22.00 -3.00 23.40
C ILE A 130 23.38 -2.97 24.09
N ARG A 131 24.40 -2.60 23.28
CA ARG A 131 25.74 -2.28 23.75
C ARG A 131 25.89 -0.77 23.87
N ILE A 132 26.52 -0.30 24.96
CA ILE A 132 26.80 1.11 25.22
C ILE A 132 28.29 1.26 25.38
N ASP A 133 28.95 1.97 24.46
CA ASP A 133 30.38 2.22 24.46
C ASP A 133 30.61 3.70 24.78
N GLU A 134 31.63 4.00 25.59
CA GLU A 134 32.08 5.33 25.92
C GLU A 134 33.41 5.62 25.24
N HIS A 135 33.48 6.73 24.49
CA HIS A 135 34.70 7.18 23.84
C HIS A 135 35.17 8.49 24.44
N ARG A 136 36.39 8.56 24.93
CA ARG A 136 36.98 9.73 25.62
C ARG A 136 38.16 10.26 24.84
N GLY A 137 38.10 11.48 24.29
CA GLY A 137 39.24 12.22 23.79
C GLY A 137 39.88 13.02 24.92
N LEU A 138 41.04 12.63 25.40
CA LEU A 138 41.71 13.32 26.51
C LEU A 138 42.18 14.72 26.08
N ALA A 139 42.12 15.66 27.02
CA ALA A 139 42.50 17.03 26.83
C ALA A 139 43.98 17.25 27.22
N TYR A 140 44.75 17.98 26.42
CA TYR A 140 46.13 18.31 26.63
C TYR A 140 46.35 19.82 26.47
N TRP A 141 47.06 20.42 27.42
CA TRP A 141 47.46 21.80 27.33
C TRP A 141 48.78 21.95 26.60
N CYS A 142 48.84 22.79 25.56
CA CYS A 142 50.08 23.15 24.86
C CYS A 142 50.60 24.49 25.37
N LYS A 143 51.81 24.49 26.00
CA LYS A 143 52.43 25.70 26.51
C LYS A 143 52.82 26.70 25.40
N SER A 144 53.23 26.19 24.21
CA SER A 144 53.69 27.00 23.11
C SER A 144 52.51 27.75 22.41
N CYS A 145 51.41 27.13 22.16
CA CYS A 145 50.26 27.73 21.49
C CYS A 145 49.19 28.24 22.51
N GLN A 146 49.40 28.04 23.81
CA GLN A 146 48.52 28.45 24.89
C GLN A 146 47.03 28.01 24.68
N LYS A 147 46.87 26.79 24.23
CA LYS A 147 45.55 26.23 23.91
C LYS A 147 45.40 24.79 24.42
N VAL A 148 44.15 24.44 24.72
CA VAL A 148 43.81 23.03 25.00
C VAL A 148 43.54 22.32 23.65
N HIS A 149 44.15 21.17 23.49
CA HIS A 149 43.93 20.24 22.37
C HIS A 149 43.29 18.95 22.91
N TYR A 150 42.39 18.40 22.15
CA TYR A 150 41.76 17.12 22.49
C TYR A 150 42.25 16.04 21.53
N ALA A 151 42.51 14.86 22.08
CA ALA A 151 42.75 13.69 21.25
C ALA A 151 41.58 13.43 20.31
N PRO A 152 41.84 13.17 19.01
CA PRO A 152 40.75 12.95 18.05
C PRO A 152 40.02 11.66 18.40
N LEU A 153 38.69 11.70 18.32
CA LEU A 153 37.85 10.48 18.34
C LEU A 153 37.79 9.88 16.95
N PRO A 154 37.49 8.57 16.80
CA PRO A 154 37.27 7.94 15.51
C PRO A 154 36.22 8.69 14.72
N PRO A 155 36.44 8.92 13.41
CA PRO A 155 35.51 9.72 12.57
C PRO A 155 34.08 9.18 12.56
N GLU A 156 33.90 7.86 12.60
CA GLU A 156 32.62 7.19 12.65
C GLU A 156 31.86 7.47 13.95
N VAL A 157 32.56 7.60 15.08
CA VAL A 157 31.99 7.95 16.39
C VAL A 157 31.54 9.42 16.38
N GLN A 158 32.39 10.34 15.88
CA GLN A 158 32.07 11.76 15.78
C GLN A 158 30.87 12.01 14.86
N LYS A 159 30.84 11.35 13.70
CA LYS A 159 29.74 11.45 12.71
C LYS A 159 28.47 10.74 13.17
N GLY A 160 28.61 9.58 13.86
CA GLY A 160 27.51 8.76 14.36
C GLY A 160 26.66 9.48 15.40
N GLY A 161 27.31 10.12 16.35
CA GLY A 161 26.67 10.73 17.52
C GLY A 161 26.21 9.66 18.52
N LEU A 162 25.05 9.86 19.17
CA LEU A 162 24.55 8.97 20.22
C LEU A 162 24.20 7.56 19.72
N PHE A 163 23.67 7.42 18.50
CA PHE A 163 23.27 6.14 17.93
C PHE A 163 24.27 5.65 16.90
N GLY A 164 24.73 4.44 17.08
CA GLY A 164 25.47 3.71 16.06
C GLY A 164 24.60 3.35 14.84
N PRO A 165 25.20 2.80 13.78
CA PRO A 165 24.51 2.58 12.51
C PRO A 165 23.31 1.63 12.62
N GLN A 166 23.42 0.55 13.37
CA GLN A 166 22.34 -0.44 13.50
C GLN A 166 21.10 0.15 14.21
N LEU A 167 21.29 0.84 15.35
CA LEU A 167 20.17 1.47 16.05
C LEU A 167 19.55 2.62 15.23
N THR A 168 20.37 3.34 14.46
CA THR A 168 19.90 4.34 13.48
C THR A 168 19.03 3.69 12.42
N ALA A 169 19.43 2.54 11.86
CA ALA A 169 18.66 1.79 10.88
C ALA A 169 17.31 1.29 11.45
N VAL A 170 17.29 0.80 12.69
CA VAL A 170 16.04 0.39 13.38
C VAL A 170 15.09 1.58 13.51
N VAL A 171 15.57 2.75 13.91
CA VAL A 171 14.76 3.96 14.02
C VAL A 171 14.21 4.40 12.64
N ALA A 172 15.05 4.32 11.60
CA ALA A 172 14.63 4.61 10.22
C ALA A 172 13.56 3.62 9.74
N TYR A 173 13.74 2.34 9.98
CA TYR A 173 12.76 1.29 9.67
C TYR A 173 11.43 1.51 10.38
N MET A 174 11.45 1.80 11.68
CA MET A 174 10.25 2.12 12.45
C MET A 174 9.52 3.35 11.88
N LYS A 175 10.26 4.36 11.42
CA LYS A 175 9.69 5.57 10.85
C LYS A 175 9.12 5.34 9.45
N GLY A 176 9.87 4.70 8.58
CA GLY A 176 9.51 4.45 7.17
C GLY A 176 8.52 3.30 7.00
N MET A 177 8.90 2.08 7.39
CA MET A 177 8.12 0.87 7.14
C MET A 177 6.98 0.67 8.13
N CYS A 178 7.23 0.93 9.43
CA CYS A 178 6.20 0.79 10.46
C CYS A 178 5.29 2.01 10.60
N HIS A 179 5.52 3.08 9.84
CA HIS A 179 4.78 4.34 9.91
C HIS A 179 4.66 4.93 11.33
N ALA A 180 5.61 4.60 12.21
CA ALA A 180 5.56 4.98 13.61
C ALA A 180 5.75 6.49 13.80
N SER A 181 4.98 7.08 14.71
CA SER A 181 5.19 8.47 15.12
C SER A 181 6.49 8.62 15.91
N PHE A 182 7.10 9.81 15.91
CA PHE A 182 8.27 10.06 16.77
C PHE A 182 7.97 9.81 18.26
N SER A 183 6.74 10.00 18.70
CA SER A 183 6.33 9.69 20.08
C SER A 183 6.32 8.18 20.33
N THR A 184 5.84 7.39 19.38
CA THR A 184 5.83 5.93 19.42
C THR A 184 7.25 5.37 19.44
N ILE A 185 8.13 5.87 18.55
CA ILE A 185 9.56 5.47 18.50
C ILE A 185 10.25 5.80 19.84
N ARG A 186 10.04 7.00 20.36
CA ARG A 186 10.60 7.41 21.65
C ARG A 186 10.15 6.48 22.78
N LYS A 187 8.87 6.11 22.79
CA LYS A 187 8.31 5.19 23.79
C LYS A 187 8.97 3.81 23.68
N PHE A 188 9.07 3.25 22.48
CA PHE A 188 9.75 1.97 22.23
C PHE A 188 11.22 1.99 22.74
N LEU A 189 11.99 3.01 22.36
CA LEU A 189 13.38 3.13 22.79
C LEU A 189 13.51 3.17 24.31
N ARG A 190 12.61 3.89 24.99
CA ARG A 190 12.61 3.99 26.46
C ARG A 190 12.17 2.67 27.13
N ASP A 191 11.04 2.12 26.68
CA ASP A 191 10.37 1.01 27.41
C ASP A 191 11.00 -0.35 27.08
N VAL A 192 11.57 -0.53 25.87
CA VAL A 192 12.17 -1.80 25.42
C VAL A 192 13.69 -1.78 25.52
N LEU A 193 14.34 -0.67 25.14
CA LEU A 193 15.80 -0.58 25.09
C LEU A 193 16.41 0.23 26.25
N GLY A 194 15.60 0.84 27.13
CA GLY A 194 16.08 1.68 28.22
C GLY A 194 16.73 2.99 27.78
N VAL A 195 16.53 3.43 26.52
CA VAL A 195 17.19 4.60 25.93
C VAL A 195 16.23 5.78 25.86
N THR A 196 16.56 6.88 26.56
CA THR A 196 15.75 8.09 26.56
C THR A 196 16.33 9.13 25.59
N VAL A 197 15.51 9.58 24.62
CA VAL A 197 15.87 10.63 23.66
C VAL A 197 14.71 11.61 23.43
N SER A 198 15.03 12.80 22.93
CA SER A 198 14.02 13.79 22.54
C SER A 198 13.45 13.50 21.15
N ARG A 199 12.20 14.00 20.89
CA ARG A 199 11.64 13.96 19.53
C ARG A 199 12.46 14.78 18.54
N GLY A 200 13.08 15.89 19.01
CA GLY A 200 13.97 16.71 18.19
C GLY A 200 15.22 15.94 17.74
N TYR A 201 15.79 15.09 18.62
CA TYR A 201 16.89 14.21 18.24
C TYR A 201 16.48 13.22 17.15
N LEU A 202 15.35 12.51 17.34
CA LEU A 202 14.84 11.57 16.33
C LEU A 202 14.57 12.23 14.98
N ARG A 203 14.04 13.47 14.97
CA ARG A 203 13.86 14.23 13.73
C ARG A 203 15.19 14.51 13.02
N LYS A 204 16.21 14.95 13.78
CA LYS A 204 17.57 15.18 13.22
C LYS A 204 18.18 13.88 12.69
N LEU A 205 17.98 12.77 13.41
CA LEU A 205 18.45 11.46 12.99
C LEU A 205 17.82 11.02 11.65
N ILE A 206 16.51 11.16 11.52
CA ILE A 206 15.81 10.82 10.25
C ILE A 206 16.26 11.75 9.12
N ALA A 207 16.44 13.04 9.36
CA ALA A 207 16.98 13.95 8.34
C ALA A 207 18.36 13.48 7.86
N LYS A 208 19.27 13.12 8.78
CA LYS A 208 20.58 12.58 8.44
C LYS A 208 20.50 11.26 7.63
N VAL A 209 19.56 10.37 7.96
CA VAL A 209 19.31 9.16 7.16
C VAL A 209 18.81 9.53 5.77
N THR A 210 17.88 10.48 5.66
CA THR A 210 17.37 10.98 4.37
C THR A 210 18.52 11.51 3.51
N ASP A 211 19.36 12.38 4.08
CA ASP A 211 20.53 12.93 3.37
C ASP A 211 21.51 11.84 2.90
N SER A 212 21.68 10.76 3.70
CA SER A 212 22.56 9.64 3.32
C SER A 212 22.00 8.77 2.19
N LEU A 213 20.69 8.82 1.93
CA LEU A 213 20.00 8.10 0.86
C LEU A 213 19.84 8.93 -0.42
N ASP A 214 20.23 10.19 -0.41
CA ASP A 214 20.01 11.12 -1.52
C ASP A 214 20.67 10.65 -2.82
N HIS A 215 21.90 10.17 -2.75
CA HIS A 215 22.61 9.61 -3.90
C HIS A 215 21.87 8.41 -4.51
N ALA A 216 21.48 7.44 -3.67
CA ALA A 216 20.75 6.25 -4.11
C ALA A 216 19.37 6.60 -4.68
N TYR A 217 18.70 7.62 -4.12
CA TYR A 217 17.43 8.12 -4.65
C TYR A 217 17.60 8.68 -6.08
N HIS A 218 18.62 9.52 -6.30
CA HIS A 218 18.87 10.11 -7.62
C HIS A 218 19.36 9.09 -8.63
N GLU A 219 20.12 8.08 -8.21
CA GLU A 219 20.51 6.96 -9.06
C GLU A 219 19.26 6.18 -9.54
N LEU A 220 18.37 5.79 -8.63
CA LEU A 220 17.11 5.12 -8.99
C LEU A 220 16.20 6.01 -9.85
N LEU A 221 16.17 7.31 -9.58
CA LEU A 221 15.43 8.27 -10.40
C LEU A 221 15.95 8.32 -11.83
N SER A 222 17.28 8.28 -12.02
CA SER A 222 17.89 8.32 -13.35
C SER A 222 17.67 7.04 -14.16
N LEU A 223 17.37 5.91 -13.51
CA LEU A 223 17.08 4.64 -14.17
C LEU A 223 15.61 4.50 -14.63
N LEU A 224 14.69 5.31 -14.09
CA LEU A 224 13.26 5.20 -14.44
C LEU A 224 12.96 5.33 -15.94
N PRO A 225 13.60 6.23 -16.71
CA PRO A 225 13.36 6.34 -18.14
C PRO A 225 13.75 5.10 -18.96
N ASP A 226 14.64 4.27 -18.44
CA ASP A 226 15.17 3.07 -19.11
C ASP A 226 14.39 1.79 -18.74
N GLU A 227 13.37 1.90 -17.86
CA GLU A 227 12.58 0.75 -17.42
C GLU A 227 11.55 0.32 -18.48
N ASP A 228 11.42 -0.99 -18.72
CA ASP A 228 10.45 -1.56 -19.66
C ASP A 228 9.00 -1.25 -19.27
N VAL A 229 8.71 -1.21 -17.97
CA VAL A 229 7.37 -0.95 -17.43
C VAL A 229 7.43 -0.10 -16.17
N VAL A 230 6.77 1.05 -16.19
CA VAL A 230 6.59 1.90 -15.01
C VAL A 230 5.12 2.09 -14.69
N ASN A 231 4.68 1.65 -13.52
CA ASN A 231 3.33 1.93 -13.04
C ASN A 231 3.32 3.22 -12.23
N VAL A 232 2.43 4.14 -12.57
CA VAL A 232 2.36 5.46 -11.94
C VAL A 232 0.96 5.70 -11.36
N ASP A 233 0.92 6.24 -10.14
CA ASP A 233 -0.29 6.71 -9.47
C ASP A 233 0.06 7.92 -8.61
N GLU A 234 -0.90 8.80 -8.31
CA GLU A 234 -0.65 9.96 -7.48
C GLU A 234 -1.76 10.17 -6.45
N THR A 235 -1.38 10.63 -5.26
CA THR A 235 -2.32 10.95 -4.19
C THR A 235 -2.07 12.36 -3.62
N GLY A 236 -3.17 13.09 -3.42
CA GLY A 236 -3.10 14.44 -2.83
C GLY A 236 -3.04 14.40 -1.31
N HIS A 237 -2.19 15.23 -0.73
CA HIS A 237 -2.13 15.46 0.70
C HIS A 237 -1.94 16.95 1.02
N LYS A 238 -2.01 17.31 2.31
CA LYS A 238 -1.74 18.66 2.76
C LYS A 238 -0.54 18.67 3.70
N GLU A 239 0.41 19.57 3.43
CA GLU A 239 1.48 19.90 4.34
C GLU A 239 1.40 21.37 4.70
N LYS A 240 1.28 21.68 6.02
CA LYS A 240 1.13 23.06 6.53
C LYS A 240 0.05 23.86 5.79
N GLY A 241 -1.08 23.21 5.47
CA GLY A 241 -2.21 23.80 4.75
C GLY A 241 -2.05 23.89 3.22
N ARG A 242 -0.87 23.65 2.67
CA ARG A 242 -0.62 23.64 1.23
C ARG A 242 -0.91 22.26 0.65
N ARG A 243 -1.58 22.23 -0.50
CA ARG A 243 -1.84 20.99 -1.26
C ARG A 243 -0.57 20.57 -1.98
N LEU A 244 -0.19 19.32 -1.80
CA LEU A 244 0.90 18.63 -2.49
C LEU A 244 0.39 17.31 -3.05
N TRP A 245 1.14 16.75 -3.99
CA TRP A 245 0.88 15.45 -4.60
C TRP A 245 2.07 14.54 -4.41
N THR A 246 1.83 13.36 -3.88
CA THR A 246 2.82 12.29 -3.84
C THR A 246 2.60 11.41 -5.04
N TRP A 247 3.54 11.43 -5.95
CA TRP A 247 3.64 10.57 -7.11
C TRP A 247 4.37 9.30 -6.74
N CYS A 248 3.87 8.16 -7.15
CA CYS A 248 4.46 6.84 -6.95
C CYS A 248 4.82 6.27 -8.31
N PHE A 249 6.10 6.07 -8.57
CA PHE A 249 6.62 5.43 -9.77
C PHE A 249 7.13 4.05 -9.38
N ARG A 250 6.48 3.01 -9.86
CA ARG A 250 6.83 1.63 -9.55
C ARG A 250 7.40 0.92 -10.78
N ALA A 251 8.68 0.66 -10.74
CA ALA A 251 9.39 -0.24 -11.64
C ALA A 251 9.31 -1.69 -11.16
N GLU A 252 9.96 -2.61 -11.85
CA GLU A 252 9.94 -4.04 -11.48
C GLU A 252 10.56 -4.29 -10.10
N LEU A 253 11.77 -3.76 -9.85
CA LEU A 253 12.56 -4.05 -8.66
C LEU A 253 12.42 -2.99 -7.55
N TYR A 254 11.93 -1.79 -7.85
CA TYR A 254 11.85 -0.70 -6.87
C TYR A 254 10.62 0.18 -7.05
N THR A 255 10.35 1.00 -6.05
CA THR A 255 9.31 2.03 -6.06
C THR A 255 9.91 3.34 -5.62
N LEU A 256 9.73 4.38 -6.43
CA LEU A 256 10.20 5.72 -6.16
C LEU A 256 9.02 6.65 -5.89
N PHE A 257 9.15 7.49 -4.86
CA PHE A 257 8.16 8.50 -4.53
C PHE A 257 8.71 9.91 -4.77
N ARG A 258 7.94 10.72 -5.48
CA ARG A 258 8.23 12.14 -5.71
C ARG A 258 7.09 12.99 -5.17
N ILE A 259 7.41 14.03 -4.39
CA ILE A 259 6.42 15.00 -3.90
C ILE A 259 6.50 16.24 -4.75
N ASP A 260 5.35 16.64 -5.33
CA ASP A 260 5.27 17.82 -6.18
C ASP A 260 4.03 18.68 -5.84
N ARG A 261 4.06 19.95 -6.21
CA ARG A 261 2.92 20.85 -6.11
C ARG A 261 1.91 20.62 -7.23
N SER A 262 2.38 20.13 -8.35
CA SER A 262 1.60 19.89 -9.55
C SER A 262 1.05 18.47 -9.59
N ARG A 263 -0.14 18.33 -10.16
CA ARG A 263 -0.75 17.07 -10.61
C ARG A 263 -0.71 16.96 -12.15
N GLY A 264 0.03 17.83 -12.81
CA GLY A 264 0.06 17.93 -14.28
C GLY A 264 1.03 16.96 -14.92
N SER A 265 0.93 16.82 -16.25
CA SER A 265 1.81 15.97 -17.08
C SER A 265 3.28 16.34 -16.99
N GLN A 266 3.61 17.60 -16.63
CA GLN A 266 4.99 18.04 -16.50
C GLN A 266 5.78 17.22 -15.48
N VAL A 267 5.13 16.75 -14.39
CA VAL A 267 5.81 15.89 -13.39
C VAL A 267 6.24 14.57 -14.01
N ILE A 268 5.45 14.03 -14.95
CA ILE A 268 5.78 12.80 -15.67
C ILE A 268 6.95 13.06 -16.61
N VAL A 269 6.91 14.15 -17.38
CA VAL A 269 8.01 14.58 -18.28
C VAL A 269 9.31 14.78 -17.50
N ASP A 270 9.26 15.48 -16.35
CA ASP A 270 10.43 15.73 -15.51
C ASP A 270 11.01 14.46 -14.88
N THR A 271 10.25 13.35 -14.88
CA THR A 271 10.63 12.10 -14.23
C THR A 271 11.02 11.02 -15.23
N LEU A 272 10.26 10.85 -16.31
CA LEU A 272 10.46 9.81 -17.33
C LEU A 272 11.08 10.36 -18.61
N GLY A 273 11.12 11.70 -18.78
CA GLY A 273 11.60 12.31 -20.03
C GLY A 273 10.53 12.36 -21.11
N GLU A 274 10.93 12.82 -22.29
CA GLU A 274 10.08 12.93 -23.48
C GLU A 274 10.18 11.68 -24.38
N GLU A 275 11.25 10.88 -24.23
CA GLU A 275 11.60 9.74 -25.07
C GLU A 275 11.40 8.39 -24.35
N PHE A 276 10.49 8.32 -23.36
CA PHE A 276 10.23 7.08 -22.65
C PHE A 276 9.66 6.00 -23.56
N ASP A 277 10.42 4.95 -23.83
CA ASP A 277 10.07 3.83 -24.74
C ASP A 277 9.45 2.62 -24.02
N GLY A 278 9.29 2.68 -22.71
CA GLY A 278 8.63 1.65 -21.92
C GLY A 278 7.09 1.67 -22.02
N VAL A 279 6.44 0.87 -21.20
CA VAL A 279 4.99 0.86 -21.02
C VAL A 279 4.61 1.61 -19.74
N LEU A 280 3.84 2.68 -19.86
CA LEU A 280 3.30 3.43 -18.73
C LEU A 280 2.00 2.81 -18.23
N GLY A 281 2.03 2.17 -17.06
CA GLY A 281 0.82 1.69 -16.37
C GLY A 281 0.19 2.80 -15.51
N CYS A 282 -1.02 3.25 -15.81
CA CYS A 282 -1.65 4.36 -15.07
C CYS A 282 -3.19 4.30 -15.10
N ASP A 283 -3.86 5.22 -14.37
CA ASP A 283 -5.29 5.44 -14.52
C ASP A 283 -5.62 6.28 -15.78
N TYR A 284 -6.90 6.55 -15.99
CA TYR A 284 -7.36 7.35 -17.16
C TYR A 284 -7.37 8.86 -16.88
N PHE A 285 -6.49 9.36 -16.01
CA PHE A 285 -6.41 10.79 -15.71
C PHE A 285 -5.81 11.60 -16.87
N SER A 286 -6.25 12.85 -17.00
CA SER A 286 -5.89 13.71 -18.14
C SER A 286 -4.39 14.01 -18.28
N ALA A 287 -3.62 13.99 -17.19
CA ALA A 287 -2.18 14.21 -17.23
C ALA A 287 -1.45 13.09 -17.99
N TYR A 288 -1.83 11.82 -17.74
CA TYR A 288 -1.26 10.67 -18.43
C TYR A 288 -1.65 10.64 -19.92
N ARG A 289 -2.93 10.94 -20.22
CA ARG A 289 -3.39 11.03 -21.61
C ARG A 289 -2.66 12.13 -22.38
N LYS A 290 -2.46 13.30 -21.75
CA LYS A 290 -1.70 14.39 -22.37
C LYS A 290 -0.26 13.96 -22.63
N TYR A 291 0.40 13.27 -21.70
CA TYR A 291 1.76 12.76 -21.88
C TYR A 291 1.82 11.74 -23.03
N MET A 292 0.91 10.78 -23.08
CA MET A 292 0.75 9.81 -24.14
C MET A 292 0.55 10.48 -25.52
N ASP A 293 -0.39 11.42 -25.60
CA ASP A 293 -0.73 12.08 -26.86
C ASP A 293 0.39 13.02 -27.37
N THR A 294 1.23 13.55 -26.44
CA THR A 294 2.32 14.48 -26.79
C THR A 294 3.58 13.76 -27.26
N PHE A 295 3.90 12.61 -26.65
CA PHE A 295 5.18 11.92 -26.83
C PHE A 295 5.05 10.50 -27.40
N ASP A 296 3.86 10.09 -27.86
CA ASP A 296 3.56 8.77 -28.44
C ASP A 296 3.96 7.59 -27.54
N VAL A 297 3.79 7.75 -26.23
CA VAL A 297 4.16 6.75 -25.23
C VAL A 297 3.11 5.63 -25.15
N ARG A 298 3.57 4.38 -25.11
CA ARG A 298 2.70 3.22 -24.91
C ARG A 298 2.10 3.21 -23.49
N VAL A 299 0.76 3.18 -23.39
CA VAL A 299 0.06 3.24 -22.11
C VAL A 299 -0.80 2.00 -21.88
N GLN A 300 -0.64 1.40 -20.72
CA GLN A 300 -1.52 0.37 -20.17
C GLN A 300 -2.44 0.99 -19.11
N PHE A 301 -3.69 1.26 -19.46
CA PHE A 301 -4.64 1.76 -18.47
C PHE A 301 -4.99 0.72 -17.41
N CYS A 302 -5.00 1.15 -16.16
CA CYS A 302 -5.25 0.29 -15.00
C CYS A 302 -6.66 -0.31 -15.01
N ILE A 303 -6.76 -1.62 -15.19
CA ILE A 303 -8.03 -2.33 -15.26
C ILE A 303 -8.79 -2.27 -13.91
N ALA A 304 -8.09 -2.12 -12.78
CA ALA A 304 -8.76 -1.95 -11.50
C ALA A 304 -9.58 -0.64 -11.44
N HIS A 305 -9.10 0.43 -12.07
CA HIS A 305 -9.85 1.68 -12.22
C HIS A 305 -11.03 1.51 -13.18
N LEU A 306 -10.82 0.86 -14.32
CA LEU A 306 -11.90 0.50 -15.24
C LEU A 306 -13.01 -0.31 -14.55
N ILE A 307 -12.65 -1.30 -13.74
CA ILE A 307 -13.64 -2.09 -12.97
C ILE A 307 -14.45 -1.21 -12.02
N ARG A 308 -13.84 -0.19 -11.39
CA ARG A 308 -14.57 0.76 -10.53
C ARG A 308 -15.57 1.59 -11.33
N ASP A 309 -15.17 2.08 -12.50
CA ASP A 309 -16.05 2.84 -13.37
C ASP A 309 -17.19 1.98 -13.92
N VAL A 310 -16.92 0.74 -14.31
CA VAL A 310 -17.95 -0.25 -14.70
C VAL A 310 -18.91 -0.53 -13.53
N LYS A 311 -18.41 -0.66 -12.30
CA LYS A 311 -19.29 -0.78 -11.11
C LYS A 311 -20.18 0.46 -10.92
N PHE A 312 -19.65 1.65 -11.21
CA PHE A 312 -20.45 2.87 -11.15
C PHE A 312 -21.61 2.85 -12.16
N LEU A 313 -21.40 2.42 -13.42
CA LEU A 313 -22.47 2.26 -14.40
C LEU A 313 -23.62 1.38 -13.89
N MET A 314 -23.29 0.35 -13.09
CA MET A 314 -24.29 -0.54 -12.49
C MET A 314 -25.09 0.10 -11.34
N THR A 315 -24.72 1.29 -10.88
CA THR A 315 -25.46 2.05 -9.84
C THR A 315 -26.35 3.14 -10.41
N LEU A 316 -26.23 3.44 -11.71
CA LEU A 316 -27.05 4.44 -12.38
C LEU A 316 -28.52 3.99 -12.48
N PRO A 317 -29.49 4.91 -12.50
CA PRO A 317 -30.92 4.55 -12.52
C PRO A 317 -31.33 3.85 -13.81
N ASP A 318 -30.74 4.20 -14.94
CA ASP A 318 -31.09 3.62 -16.24
C ASP A 318 -30.76 2.12 -16.33
N ARG A 319 -31.79 1.30 -16.59
CA ARG A 319 -31.69 -0.16 -16.69
C ARG A 319 -30.79 -0.64 -17.85
N ARG A 320 -30.74 0.12 -18.96
CA ARG A 320 -29.90 -0.23 -20.12
C ARG A 320 -28.43 -0.06 -19.75
N THR A 321 -28.07 1.04 -19.12
CA THR A 321 -26.73 1.32 -18.61
C THR A 321 -26.30 0.31 -17.54
N GLN A 322 -27.20 -0.05 -16.61
CA GLN A 322 -26.91 -1.09 -15.62
C GLN A 322 -26.58 -2.45 -16.28
N ASN A 323 -27.38 -2.86 -17.28
CA ASN A 323 -27.17 -4.12 -17.99
C ASN A 323 -25.89 -4.09 -18.82
N TYR A 324 -25.56 -2.96 -19.44
CA TYR A 324 -24.28 -2.77 -20.12
C TYR A 324 -23.10 -2.92 -19.15
N GLY A 325 -23.14 -2.26 -18.00
CA GLY A 325 -22.12 -2.39 -16.95
C GLY A 325 -21.96 -3.82 -16.44
N LYS A 326 -23.06 -4.58 -16.28
CA LYS A 326 -23.00 -6.02 -15.89
C LYS A 326 -22.28 -6.86 -16.95
N ARG A 327 -22.68 -6.70 -18.22
CA ARG A 327 -22.05 -7.44 -19.35
C ARG A 327 -20.55 -7.15 -19.44
N LEU A 328 -20.17 -5.88 -19.34
CA LEU A 328 -18.77 -5.48 -19.40
C LEU A 328 -17.95 -6.05 -18.22
N ARG A 329 -18.50 -5.97 -17.01
CA ARG A 329 -17.85 -6.60 -15.84
C ARG A 329 -17.66 -8.10 -16.00
N ASP A 330 -18.66 -8.80 -16.55
CA ASP A 330 -18.59 -10.24 -16.72
C ASP A 330 -17.59 -10.60 -17.84
N ALA A 331 -17.47 -9.79 -18.91
CA ALA A 331 -16.43 -9.93 -19.93
C ALA A 331 -15.01 -9.73 -19.34
N ILE A 332 -14.81 -8.68 -18.54
CA ILE A 332 -13.53 -8.45 -17.85
C ILE A 332 -13.18 -9.63 -16.93
N ARG A 333 -14.16 -10.23 -16.26
CA ARG A 333 -13.93 -11.39 -15.39
C ARG A 333 -13.44 -12.61 -16.19
N VAL A 334 -14.08 -12.90 -17.32
CA VAL A 334 -13.64 -13.99 -18.22
C VAL A 334 -12.21 -13.74 -18.73
N MET A 335 -11.89 -12.50 -19.11
CA MET A 335 -10.53 -12.13 -19.51
C MET A 335 -9.51 -12.44 -18.40
N PHE A 336 -9.80 -12.07 -17.15
CA PHE A 336 -8.92 -12.40 -16.03
C PHE A 336 -8.81 -13.90 -15.74
N GLU A 337 -9.88 -14.66 -15.91
CA GLU A 337 -9.84 -16.13 -15.80
C GLU A 337 -8.84 -16.74 -16.80
N VAL A 338 -8.79 -16.21 -18.04
CA VAL A 338 -7.82 -16.62 -19.05
C VAL A 338 -6.39 -16.16 -18.66
N ILE A 339 -6.22 -14.90 -18.28
CA ILE A 339 -4.91 -14.36 -17.88
C ILE A 339 -4.30 -15.15 -16.70
N HIS A 340 -5.11 -15.53 -15.70
CA HIS A 340 -4.63 -16.30 -14.56
C HIS A 340 -4.23 -17.74 -14.91
N ARG A 341 -4.69 -18.24 -16.05
CA ARG A 341 -4.36 -19.57 -16.57
C ARG A 341 -3.33 -19.54 -17.70
N ARG A 342 -2.72 -18.35 -17.96
CA ARG A 342 -1.79 -18.18 -19.08
C ARG A 342 -0.64 -19.20 -19.08
N ASP A 343 -0.15 -19.56 -17.89
CA ASP A 343 0.96 -20.51 -17.74
C ASP A 343 0.53 -21.98 -18.04
N GLU A 344 -0.79 -22.26 -18.06
CA GLU A 344 -1.39 -23.55 -18.43
C GLU A 344 -1.74 -23.61 -19.92
N LEU A 345 -1.75 -22.45 -20.62
CA LEU A 345 -2.16 -22.35 -22.01
C LEU A 345 -0.92 -22.46 -22.90
N THR A 346 -0.91 -23.40 -23.83
CA THR A 346 0.12 -23.47 -24.87
C THR A 346 0.01 -22.27 -25.81
N PRO A 347 1.14 -21.63 -26.18
CA PRO A 347 1.14 -20.60 -27.21
C PRO A 347 0.60 -21.20 -28.51
N THR A 348 -0.46 -20.63 -29.08
CA THR A 348 -0.97 -20.95 -30.42
C THR A 348 -0.14 -20.24 -31.48
#